data_4e35cd84d78019ed6553da9139f6401c
#
_entry.id   4e35cd84d78019ed6553da9139f6401c
#
_cell.length_a   1.000
_cell.length_b   1.000
_cell.length_c   1.000
_cell.angle_alpha   90.00
_cell.angle_beta   90.00
_cell.angle_gamma   90.00
#
_symmetry.space_group_name_H-M   'P 1'
#
loop_
_entity.id
_entity.type
_entity.pdbx_description
1 polymer ?
#
loop_
_entity_poly.entity_id
_entity_poly.type
_entity_poly.pdbx_seq_one_letter_code
_entity_poly.pdbx_strand_id
1 'polypeptide(L)'
;MVVREFKIIGGNMKFLITGGAGFIGSNYCHYVVNKYPEDQFVCLDALTYAGNYNNIKELEEKDNFKFVKGDITDRELVDKLFEDEKFDVVINFAAESHVDNSIKNPGIFLTTNIIGTQVLMDASLKHGVKRYHQVSTDEVYGDLPLDRPDLLFTEDTPIHTSSPYSSSKAGADLLVGAYYRTFGLPVTISRCSNNYGPYQFPEKLIPVIFSKAMRDEKVPVYGTGENVRDWIHVHDHNVGVDLIVRNGKVGEVYNLGGHSERTNLTVVKTILKQLGKSEDLIEFVEDRKGHDLRYAIDSSKAEKELGWNRTYNFEDGIKETIDWYLEHQDWVEDILSGEYKEAYKG
;
A
#
# COMPACT_ATOMS: atom_id res chain seq x y z
N MET A 1 11.65 -8.51 -30.16
CA MET A 1 10.29 -8.77 -29.62
C MET A 1 9.53 -7.45 -29.70
N VAL A 2 8.47 -7.35 -30.50
CA VAL A 2 7.70 -6.11 -30.63
C VAL A 2 6.84 -6.00 -29.39
N VAL A 3 7.22 -5.09 -28.47
CA VAL A 3 6.39 -4.75 -27.30
C VAL A 3 5.18 -3.99 -27.85
N ARG A 4 4.03 -4.65 -27.89
CA ARG A 4 2.77 -3.95 -28.16
C ARG A 4 2.50 -3.03 -26.98
N GLU A 5 2.43 -1.72 -27.20
CA GLU A 5 1.91 -0.78 -26.24
C GLU A 5 0.44 -1.15 -25.95
N PHE A 6 0.21 -1.79 -24.81
CA PHE A 6 -1.13 -2.03 -24.30
C PHE A 6 -1.56 -0.83 -23.48
N LYS A 7 -2.31 0.09 -24.06
CA LYS A 7 -3.13 1.03 -23.27
C LYS A 7 -4.42 0.31 -22.89
N ILE A 8 -4.68 0.16 -21.60
CA ILE A 8 -5.98 -0.30 -21.10
C ILE A 8 -6.92 0.89 -21.21
N ILE A 9 -7.46 1.12 -22.41
CA ILE A 9 -8.47 2.15 -22.66
C ILE A 9 -9.83 1.50 -22.40
N GLY A 10 -10.43 1.84 -21.28
CA GLY A 10 -11.82 1.77 -20.84
C GLY A 10 -12.79 0.70 -21.36
N GLY A 11 -13.58 0.14 -20.41
CA GLY A 11 -14.83 -0.54 -20.67
C GLY A 11 -14.78 -2.07 -20.71
N ASN A 12 -15.53 -2.73 -19.78
CA ASN A 12 -15.69 -4.19 -19.67
C ASN A 12 -14.41 -5.00 -19.39
N MET A 13 -13.48 -4.42 -18.62
CA MET A 13 -12.31 -5.15 -18.14
C MET A 13 -12.60 -5.77 -16.77
N LYS A 14 -12.02 -6.95 -16.51
CA LYS A 14 -12.15 -7.63 -15.24
C LYS A 14 -10.85 -7.61 -14.46
N PHE A 15 -10.91 -7.05 -13.26
CA PHE A 15 -9.77 -6.83 -12.39
C PHE A 15 -9.79 -7.78 -11.19
N LEU A 16 -8.64 -8.36 -10.87
CA LEU A 16 -8.37 -8.94 -9.56
C LEU A 16 -7.58 -7.91 -8.73
N ILE A 17 -8.12 -7.54 -7.57
CA ILE A 17 -7.46 -6.69 -6.57
C ILE A 17 -7.19 -7.56 -5.36
N THR A 18 -5.93 -7.87 -5.05
CA THR A 18 -5.58 -8.64 -3.85
C THR A 18 -5.22 -7.70 -2.70
N GLY A 19 -5.52 -8.09 -1.46
CA GLY A 19 -5.29 -7.23 -0.30
C GLY A 19 -6.25 -6.02 -0.23
N GLY A 20 -7.42 -6.14 -0.88
CA GLY A 20 -8.37 -5.04 -0.99
C GLY A 20 -9.17 -4.75 0.27
N ALA A 21 -9.12 -5.59 1.31
CA ALA A 21 -9.69 -5.28 2.63
C ALA A 21 -8.70 -4.57 3.57
N GLY A 22 -7.43 -4.42 3.15
CA GLY A 22 -6.42 -3.65 3.87
C GLY A 22 -6.54 -2.14 3.61
N PHE A 23 -5.68 -1.33 4.24
CA PHE A 23 -5.71 0.12 4.17
C PHE A 23 -5.68 0.69 2.74
N ILE A 24 -4.57 0.45 2.01
CA ILE A 24 -4.39 1.05 0.67
C ILE A 24 -5.34 0.40 -0.33
N GLY A 25 -5.49 -0.93 -0.25
CA GLY A 25 -6.34 -1.69 -1.17
C GLY A 25 -7.83 -1.33 -1.06
N SER A 26 -8.35 -1.08 0.14
CA SER A 26 -9.77 -0.67 0.31
C SER A 26 -10.04 0.71 -0.29
N ASN A 27 -9.15 1.67 -0.04
CA ASN A 27 -9.23 2.99 -0.69
C ASN A 27 -9.16 2.87 -2.22
N TYR A 28 -8.34 1.95 -2.74
CA TYR A 28 -8.29 1.69 -4.18
C TYR A 28 -9.61 1.08 -4.69
N CYS A 29 -10.17 0.09 -3.98
CA CYS A 29 -11.47 -0.50 -4.33
C CYS A 29 -12.56 0.58 -4.40
N HIS A 30 -12.68 1.43 -3.35
CA HIS A 30 -13.65 2.54 -3.34
C HIS A 30 -13.46 3.49 -4.54
N TYR A 31 -12.22 3.83 -4.84
CA TYR A 31 -11.89 4.73 -5.94
C TYR A 31 -12.29 4.15 -7.30
N VAL A 32 -11.87 2.91 -7.62
CA VAL A 32 -12.09 2.35 -8.97
C VAL A 32 -13.51 1.87 -9.20
N VAL A 33 -14.17 1.28 -8.19
CA VAL A 33 -15.56 0.80 -8.30
C VAL A 33 -16.51 1.95 -8.63
N ASN A 34 -16.31 3.11 -8.00
CA ASN A 34 -17.14 4.29 -8.26
C ASN A 34 -16.75 5.00 -9.56
N LYS A 35 -15.46 5.00 -9.92
CA LYS A 35 -14.94 5.70 -11.11
C LYS A 35 -15.24 4.98 -12.41
N TYR A 36 -15.24 3.64 -12.39
CA TYR A 36 -15.35 2.81 -13.59
C TYR A 36 -16.51 1.81 -13.48
N PRO A 37 -17.77 2.27 -13.62
CA PRO A 37 -18.94 1.40 -13.45
C PRO A 37 -19.03 0.28 -14.52
N GLU A 38 -18.35 0.44 -15.65
CA GLU A 38 -18.33 -0.55 -16.74
C GLU A 38 -17.32 -1.67 -16.52
N ASP A 39 -16.33 -1.48 -15.63
CA ASP A 39 -15.34 -2.50 -15.29
C ASP A 39 -15.85 -3.39 -14.15
N GLN A 40 -15.35 -4.62 -14.05
CA GLN A 40 -15.69 -5.56 -12.97
C GLN A 40 -14.49 -5.75 -12.05
N PHE A 41 -14.72 -5.70 -10.76
CA PHE A 41 -13.68 -5.79 -9.74
C PHE A 41 -13.94 -6.96 -8.79
N VAL A 42 -13.00 -7.88 -8.69
CA VAL A 42 -13.00 -8.95 -7.69
C VAL A 42 -11.90 -8.66 -6.69
N CYS A 43 -12.26 -8.53 -5.43
CA CYS A 43 -11.35 -8.34 -4.32
C CYS A 43 -11.05 -9.70 -3.67
N LEU A 44 -9.77 -10.10 -3.64
CA LEU A 44 -9.30 -11.28 -2.92
C LEU A 44 -8.51 -10.85 -1.69
N ASP A 45 -8.96 -11.25 -0.49
CA ASP A 45 -8.27 -10.94 0.75
C ASP A 45 -8.39 -12.09 1.76
N ALA A 46 -7.30 -12.39 2.44
CA ALA A 46 -7.27 -13.46 3.44
C ALA A 46 -7.90 -13.04 4.78
N LEU A 47 -8.19 -11.76 4.97
CA LEU A 47 -8.66 -11.16 6.22
C LEU A 47 -7.73 -11.53 7.40
N THR A 48 -6.42 -11.38 7.20
CA THR A 48 -5.43 -11.50 8.25
C THR A 48 -5.52 -10.31 9.22
N TYR A 49 -4.49 -10.06 10.03
CA TYR A 49 -4.57 -9.05 11.08
C TYR A 49 -4.92 -7.62 10.62
N ALA A 50 -4.52 -7.23 9.41
CA ALA A 50 -4.77 -5.87 8.87
C ALA A 50 -5.89 -5.83 7.82
N GLY A 51 -6.43 -6.98 7.43
CA GLY A 51 -7.59 -7.08 6.54
C GLY A 51 -8.89 -6.92 7.35
N ASN A 52 -9.65 -5.87 7.05
CA ASN A 52 -10.93 -5.60 7.69
C ASN A 52 -12.05 -5.57 6.66
N TYR A 53 -12.94 -6.56 6.71
CA TYR A 53 -14.07 -6.64 5.78
C TYR A 53 -15.00 -5.41 5.82
N ASN A 54 -15.11 -4.75 6.99
CA ASN A 54 -15.89 -3.52 7.11
C ASN A 54 -15.39 -2.39 6.21
N ASN A 55 -14.11 -2.42 5.78
CA ASN A 55 -13.54 -1.42 4.87
C ASN A 55 -14.15 -1.48 3.47
N ILE A 56 -14.73 -2.60 3.07
CA ILE A 56 -15.20 -2.85 1.70
C ILE A 56 -16.63 -3.39 1.62
N LYS A 57 -17.26 -3.66 2.77
CA LYS A 57 -18.58 -4.30 2.85
C LYS A 57 -19.64 -3.59 2.04
N GLU A 58 -19.68 -2.25 2.07
CA GLU A 58 -20.66 -1.46 1.33
C GLU A 58 -20.48 -1.54 -0.20
N LEU A 59 -19.28 -1.90 -0.68
CA LEU A 59 -19.03 -2.07 -2.11
C LEU A 59 -19.73 -3.30 -2.68
N GLU A 60 -20.11 -4.30 -1.85
CA GLU A 60 -20.85 -5.48 -2.32
C GLU A 60 -22.28 -5.16 -2.74
N GLU A 61 -22.77 -3.96 -2.42
CA GLU A 61 -24.05 -3.45 -2.96
C GLU A 61 -23.94 -2.96 -4.41
N LYS A 62 -22.71 -2.88 -4.96
CA LYS A 62 -22.44 -2.46 -6.33
C LYS A 62 -22.39 -3.67 -7.27
N ASP A 63 -23.06 -3.58 -8.40
CA ASP A 63 -23.10 -4.67 -9.41
C ASP A 63 -21.73 -4.99 -10.03
N ASN A 64 -20.77 -4.09 -9.90
CA ASN A 64 -19.42 -4.22 -10.46
C ASN A 64 -18.35 -4.61 -9.43
N PHE A 65 -18.73 -5.02 -8.21
CA PHE A 65 -17.81 -5.45 -7.18
C PHE A 65 -18.19 -6.80 -6.59
N LYS A 66 -17.18 -7.62 -6.30
CA LYS A 66 -17.33 -8.92 -5.63
C LYS A 66 -16.18 -9.14 -4.66
N PHE A 67 -16.47 -9.57 -3.44
CA PHE A 67 -15.48 -10.01 -2.48
C PHE A 67 -15.31 -11.54 -2.48
N VAL A 68 -14.05 -11.98 -2.35
CA VAL A 68 -13.68 -13.40 -2.19
C VAL A 68 -12.69 -13.49 -1.04
N LYS A 69 -13.02 -14.27 -0.02
CA LYS A 69 -12.07 -14.57 1.06
C LYS A 69 -11.10 -15.67 0.63
N GLY A 70 -9.80 -15.39 0.67
CA GLY A 70 -8.79 -16.38 0.32
C GLY A 70 -7.37 -15.83 0.40
N ASP A 71 -6.42 -16.74 0.54
CA ASP A 71 -4.99 -16.43 0.64
C ASP A 71 -4.34 -16.54 -0.74
N ILE A 72 -3.52 -15.54 -1.10
CA ILE A 72 -2.77 -15.53 -2.38
C ILE A 72 -1.74 -16.66 -2.47
N THR A 73 -1.39 -17.31 -1.37
CA THR A 73 -0.49 -18.46 -1.33
C THR A 73 -1.19 -19.79 -1.64
N ASP A 74 -2.52 -19.82 -1.61
CA ASP A 74 -3.32 -20.99 -1.97
C ASP A 74 -3.43 -21.13 -3.49
N ARG A 75 -2.56 -21.96 -4.07
CA ARG A 75 -2.47 -22.19 -5.52
C ARG A 75 -3.76 -22.73 -6.12
N GLU A 76 -4.46 -23.63 -5.43
CA GLU A 76 -5.67 -24.25 -5.95
C GLU A 76 -6.81 -23.24 -5.99
N LEU A 77 -6.99 -22.45 -4.92
CA LEU A 77 -7.98 -21.39 -4.86
C LEU A 77 -7.71 -20.31 -5.92
N VAL A 78 -6.45 -19.84 -6.01
CA VAL A 78 -6.06 -18.80 -6.97
C VAL A 78 -6.28 -19.28 -8.41
N ASP A 79 -5.82 -20.48 -8.77
CA ASP A 79 -5.97 -21.02 -10.11
C ASP A 79 -7.45 -21.18 -10.51
N LYS A 80 -8.27 -21.72 -9.59
CA LYS A 80 -9.70 -21.83 -9.78
C LYS A 80 -10.37 -20.47 -9.95
N LEU A 81 -9.99 -19.48 -9.15
CA LEU A 81 -10.54 -18.13 -9.24
C LEU A 81 -10.23 -17.50 -10.62
N PHE A 82 -9.01 -17.69 -11.14
CA PHE A 82 -8.65 -17.22 -12.49
C PHE A 82 -9.40 -17.94 -13.59
N GLU A 83 -9.63 -19.26 -13.46
CA GLU A 83 -10.42 -20.03 -14.42
C GLU A 83 -11.88 -19.58 -14.47
N ASP A 84 -12.50 -19.35 -13.29
CA ASP A 84 -13.89 -18.97 -13.18
C ASP A 84 -14.14 -17.52 -13.64
N GLU A 85 -13.27 -16.59 -13.21
CA GLU A 85 -13.48 -15.15 -13.38
C GLU A 85 -12.82 -14.57 -14.65
N LYS A 86 -11.76 -15.18 -15.19
CA LYS A 86 -11.07 -14.76 -16.41
C LYS A 86 -10.57 -13.31 -16.37
N PHE A 87 -9.68 -13.01 -15.45
CA PHE A 87 -9.16 -11.68 -15.24
C PHE A 87 -8.35 -11.14 -16.41
N ASP A 88 -8.58 -9.88 -16.75
CA ASP A 88 -7.74 -9.12 -17.68
C ASP A 88 -6.54 -8.48 -16.97
N VAL A 89 -6.75 -8.03 -15.73
CA VAL A 89 -5.77 -7.27 -14.95
C VAL A 89 -5.68 -7.83 -13.54
N VAL A 90 -4.47 -7.91 -13.01
CA VAL A 90 -4.19 -8.25 -11.61
C VAL A 90 -3.44 -7.11 -10.95
N ILE A 91 -3.91 -6.67 -9.78
CA ILE A 91 -3.25 -5.64 -8.96
C ILE A 91 -2.99 -6.24 -7.59
N ASN A 92 -1.72 -6.40 -7.25
CA ASN A 92 -1.31 -7.04 -6.00
C ASN A 92 -0.98 -6.01 -4.92
N PHE A 93 -1.95 -5.74 -4.04
CA PHE A 93 -1.73 -5.01 -2.78
C PHE A 93 -1.46 -5.96 -1.60
N ALA A 94 -1.80 -7.25 -1.72
CA ALA A 94 -1.65 -8.20 -0.63
C ALA A 94 -0.20 -8.32 -0.20
N ALA A 95 0.07 -8.04 1.07
CA ALA A 95 1.38 -8.14 1.67
C ALA A 95 1.30 -8.15 3.21
N GLU A 96 2.23 -8.85 3.84
CA GLU A 96 2.62 -8.56 5.21
C GLU A 96 3.45 -7.27 5.22
N SER A 97 3.12 -6.26 6.07
CA SER A 97 3.65 -4.91 5.94
C SER A 97 4.17 -4.25 7.23
N HIS A 98 4.13 -4.96 8.37
CA HIS A 98 4.57 -4.39 9.65
C HIS A 98 6.03 -4.73 9.93
N VAL A 99 6.91 -3.72 9.87
CA VAL A 99 8.37 -3.90 10.00
C VAL A 99 8.74 -4.63 11.30
N ASP A 100 8.20 -4.23 12.46
CA ASP A 100 8.53 -4.87 13.75
C ASP A 100 8.08 -6.33 13.80
N ASN A 101 6.98 -6.69 13.14
CA ASN A 101 6.54 -8.08 12.99
C ASN A 101 7.50 -8.86 12.07
N SER A 102 8.06 -8.22 11.05
CA SER A 102 9.04 -8.88 10.17
C SER A 102 10.34 -9.24 10.89
N ILE A 103 10.73 -8.45 11.90
CA ILE A 103 11.89 -8.76 12.74
C ILE A 103 11.62 -9.96 13.66
N LYS A 104 10.38 -10.08 14.16
CA LYS A 104 9.97 -11.17 15.06
C LYS A 104 9.70 -12.47 14.33
N ASN A 105 9.07 -12.40 13.16
CA ASN A 105 8.66 -13.56 12.35
C ASN A 105 8.87 -13.30 10.85
N PRO A 106 10.11 -13.34 10.35
CA PRO A 106 10.40 -13.04 8.95
C PRO A 106 9.78 -14.05 7.98
N GLY A 107 9.54 -15.29 8.40
CA GLY A 107 9.05 -16.37 7.53
C GLY A 107 7.72 -16.07 6.87
N ILE A 108 6.75 -15.47 7.60
CA ILE A 108 5.44 -15.14 7.02
C ILE A 108 5.56 -14.09 5.91
N PHE A 109 6.51 -13.14 6.03
CA PHE A 109 6.79 -12.12 5.01
C PHE A 109 7.33 -12.74 3.72
N LEU A 110 8.21 -13.75 3.82
CA LEU A 110 8.70 -14.48 2.64
C LEU A 110 7.56 -15.26 1.98
N THR A 111 6.75 -15.94 2.77
CA THR A 111 5.62 -16.72 2.27
C THR A 111 4.60 -15.82 1.57
N THR A 112 4.10 -14.78 2.23
CA THR A 112 3.09 -13.91 1.65
C THR A 112 3.65 -13.06 0.52
N ASN A 113 4.74 -12.32 0.77
CA ASN A 113 5.20 -11.29 -0.16
C ASN A 113 5.93 -11.86 -1.38
N ILE A 114 6.64 -12.99 -1.25
CA ILE A 114 7.39 -13.60 -2.36
C ILE A 114 6.61 -14.77 -2.95
N ILE A 115 6.26 -15.78 -2.15
CA ILE A 115 5.59 -16.97 -2.68
C ILE A 115 4.17 -16.63 -3.14
N GLY A 116 3.41 -15.83 -2.37
CA GLY A 116 2.08 -15.37 -2.81
C GLY A 116 2.14 -14.58 -4.11
N THR A 117 3.13 -13.69 -4.29
CA THR A 117 3.37 -12.97 -5.54
C THR A 117 3.66 -13.95 -6.69
N GLN A 118 4.50 -14.98 -6.45
CA GLN A 118 4.78 -16.00 -7.46
C GLN A 118 3.51 -16.78 -7.86
N VAL A 119 2.67 -17.15 -6.91
CA VAL A 119 1.41 -17.87 -7.19
C VAL A 119 0.51 -17.05 -8.12
N LEU A 120 0.35 -15.76 -7.83
CA LEU A 120 -0.44 -14.86 -8.67
C LEU A 120 0.14 -14.70 -10.08
N MET A 121 1.46 -14.61 -10.20
CA MET A 121 2.12 -14.49 -11.50
C MET A 121 2.04 -15.79 -12.33
N ASP A 122 2.18 -16.95 -11.69
CA ASP A 122 1.99 -18.25 -12.36
C ASP A 122 0.57 -18.36 -12.96
N ALA A 123 -0.45 -18.01 -12.15
CA ALA A 123 -1.84 -17.98 -12.60
C ALA A 123 -2.05 -16.93 -13.72
N SER A 124 -1.44 -15.75 -13.59
CA SER A 124 -1.51 -14.70 -14.60
C SER A 124 -0.94 -15.13 -15.94
N LEU A 125 0.19 -15.85 -15.95
CA LEU A 125 0.77 -16.44 -17.16
C LEU A 125 -0.13 -17.52 -17.76
N LYS A 126 -0.58 -18.46 -16.94
CA LYS A 126 -1.42 -19.59 -17.36
C LYS A 126 -2.72 -19.12 -18.01
N HIS A 127 -3.35 -18.08 -17.46
CA HIS A 127 -4.65 -17.59 -17.90
C HIS A 127 -4.57 -16.36 -18.83
N GLY A 128 -3.36 -15.93 -19.22
CA GLY A 128 -3.16 -14.89 -20.24
C GLY A 128 -3.57 -13.49 -19.82
N VAL A 129 -3.30 -13.11 -18.56
CA VAL A 129 -3.57 -11.77 -18.02
C VAL A 129 -2.85 -10.70 -18.85
N LYS A 130 -3.57 -9.62 -19.17
CA LYS A 130 -3.07 -8.52 -20.01
C LYS A 130 -2.17 -7.54 -19.27
N ARG A 131 -2.32 -7.45 -17.94
CA ARG A 131 -1.51 -6.60 -17.04
C ARG A 131 -1.45 -7.19 -15.64
N TYR A 132 -0.23 -7.36 -15.13
CA TYR A 132 0.05 -7.62 -13.72
C TYR A 132 0.72 -6.39 -13.11
N HIS A 133 0.17 -5.85 -12.04
CA HIS A 133 0.75 -4.72 -11.32
C HIS A 133 1.13 -5.11 -9.90
N GLN A 134 2.37 -4.84 -9.53
CA GLN A 134 2.90 -5.05 -8.18
C GLN A 134 2.97 -3.72 -7.44
N VAL A 135 2.27 -3.63 -6.32
CA VAL A 135 2.42 -2.49 -5.40
C VAL A 135 3.56 -2.78 -4.43
N SER A 136 4.58 -1.94 -4.44
CA SER A 136 5.80 -2.03 -3.64
C SER A 136 6.02 -0.77 -2.81
N THR A 137 7.20 -0.59 -2.26
CA THR A 137 7.56 0.44 -1.28
C THR A 137 8.92 1.05 -1.62
N ASP A 138 9.14 2.29 -1.24
CA ASP A 138 10.44 2.96 -1.30
C ASP A 138 11.48 2.37 -0.32
N GLU A 139 11.04 1.65 0.70
CA GLU A 139 11.93 0.96 1.65
C GLU A 139 12.84 -0.08 0.97
N VAL A 140 12.57 -0.48 -0.27
CA VAL A 140 13.45 -1.37 -1.04
C VAL A 140 14.77 -0.69 -1.43
N TYR A 141 14.80 0.64 -1.48
CA TYR A 141 16.00 1.41 -1.84
C TYR A 141 17.00 1.57 -0.71
N GLY A 142 16.55 1.39 0.54
CA GLY A 142 17.37 1.56 1.73
C GLY A 142 17.27 2.94 2.35
N ASP A 143 18.37 3.49 2.81
CA ASP A 143 18.44 4.68 3.66
C ASP A 143 19.18 5.84 2.98
N LEU A 144 18.70 7.06 3.21
CA LEU A 144 19.33 8.30 2.80
C LEU A 144 19.90 9.05 4.02
N PRO A 145 21.08 9.70 3.89
CA PRO A 145 21.62 10.52 4.96
C PRO A 145 20.81 11.79 5.18
N LEU A 146 20.67 12.19 6.45
CA LEU A 146 19.90 13.40 6.84
C LEU A 146 20.55 14.70 6.37
N ASP A 147 21.88 14.73 6.23
CA ASP A 147 22.65 15.90 5.82
C ASP A 147 22.73 16.10 4.29
N ARG A 148 22.07 15.25 3.52
CA ARG A 148 22.01 15.33 2.05
C ARG A 148 20.56 15.41 1.54
N PRO A 149 19.85 16.52 1.81
CA PRO A 149 18.45 16.70 1.37
C PRO A 149 18.28 16.74 -0.15
N ASP A 150 19.36 16.91 -0.89
CA ASP A 150 19.41 16.89 -2.35
C ASP A 150 19.30 15.48 -2.95
N LEU A 151 19.56 14.43 -2.15
CA LEU A 151 19.46 13.05 -2.61
C LEU A 151 18.01 12.55 -2.56
N LEU A 152 17.57 11.96 -3.67
CA LEU A 152 16.28 11.29 -3.80
C LEU A 152 16.50 9.91 -4.45
N PHE A 153 15.70 8.93 -4.06
CA PHE A 153 15.64 7.66 -4.75
C PHE A 153 14.90 7.81 -6.09
N THR A 154 15.54 7.38 -7.16
CA THR A 154 14.94 7.23 -8.48
C THR A 154 14.65 5.77 -8.76
N GLU A 155 13.92 5.45 -9.84
CA GLU A 155 13.65 4.08 -10.24
C GLU A 155 14.93 3.29 -10.61
N ASP A 156 16.03 4.00 -10.95
CA ASP A 156 17.36 3.41 -11.25
C ASP A 156 18.23 3.22 -10.00
N THR A 157 17.79 3.69 -8.84
CA THR A 157 18.52 3.51 -7.58
C THR A 157 18.66 2.01 -7.26
N PRO A 158 19.88 1.50 -6.98
CA PRO A 158 20.06 0.10 -6.60
C PRO A 158 19.25 -0.28 -5.35
N ILE A 159 18.71 -1.49 -5.34
CA ILE A 159 18.02 -2.03 -4.18
C ILE A 159 19.00 -2.33 -3.06
N HIS A 160 18.74 -1.79 -1.86
CA HIS A 160 19.60 -1.95 -0.68
C HIS A 160 18.76 -1.95 0.61
N THR A 161 18.17 -3.08 0.93
CA THR A 161 17.17 -3.22 1.99
C THR A 161 17.75 -3.29 3.40
N SER A 162 17.04 -2.73 4.40
CA SER A 162 17.47 -2.68 5.81
C SER A 162 16.68 -3.61 6.73
N SER A 163 15.53 -4.12 6.31
CA SER A 163 14.65 -4.96 7.15
C SER A 163 14.20 -6.24 6.43
N PRO A 164 13.75 -7.28 7.16
CA PRO A 164 13.15 -8.46 6.54
C PRO A 164 11.91 -8.12 5.71
N TYR A 165 11.10 -7.14 6.13
CA TYR A 165 9.99 -6.62 5.35
C TYR A 165 10.46 -6.06 4.01
N SER A 166 11.36 -5.06 4.01
CA SER A 166 11.84 -4.45 2.77
C SER A 166 12.55 -5.46 1.87
N SER A 167 13.28 -6.43 2.46
CA SER A 167 13.90 -7.54 1.71
C SER A 167 12.86 -8.43 1.03
N SER A 168 11.74 -8.73 1.70
CA SER A 168 10.66 -9.51 1.10
C SER A 168 9.97 -8.77 -0.05
N LYS A 169 9.77 -7.46 0.07
CA LYS A 169 9.22 -6.62 -0.99
C LYS A 169 10.18 -6.52 -2.18
N ALA A 170 11.48 -6.31 -1.91
CA ALA A 170 12.52 -6.31 -2.93
C ALA A 170 12.61 -7.65 -3.67
N GLY A 171 12.53 -8.77 -2.94
CA GLY A 171 12.47 -10.11 -3.52
C GLY A 171 11.29 -10.29 -4.48
N ALA A 172 10.12 -9.79 -4.09
CA ALA A 172 8.94 -9.77 -4.95
C ALA A 172 9.17 -8.91 -6.22
N ASP A 173 9.70 -7.69 -6.08
CA ASP A 173 9.99 -6.78 -7.20
C ASP A 173 10.96 -7.41 -8.21
N LEU A 174 12.03 -8.01 -7.71
CA LEU A 174 13.02 -8.70 -8.54
C LEU A 174 12.41 -9.90 -9.29
N LEU A 175 11.53 -10.64 -8.61
CA LEU A 175 10.82 -11.77 -9.21
C LEU A 175 9.84 -11.31 -10.29
N VAL A 176 9.07 -10.24 -10.06
CA VAL A 176 8.17 -9.61 -11.04
C VAL A 176 8.96 -9.19 -12.29
N GLY A 177 10.10 -8.52 -12.12
CA GLY A 177 10.98 -8.16 -13.22
C GLY A 177 11.56 -9.37 -13.97
N ALA A 178 11.84 -10.48 -13.28
CA ALA A 178 12.29 -11.73 -13.90
C ALA A 178 11.18 -12.38 -14.73
N TYR A 179 9.94 -12.39 -14.24
CA TYR A 179 8.79 -12.92 -14.99
C TYR A 179 8.55 -12.17 -16.30
N TYR A 180 8.71 -10.86 -16.29
CA TYR A 180 8.67 -10.06 -17.51
C TYR A 180 9.77 -10.49 -18.51
N ARG A 181 11.03 -10.54 -18.06
CA ARG A 181 12.18 -10.83 -18.94
C ARG A 181 12.21 -12.27 -19.43
N THR A 182 11.79 -13.22 -18.58
CA THR A 182 11.90 -14.66 -18.87
C THR A 182 10.67 -15.20 -19.59
N PHE A 183 9.48 -14.81 -19.10
CA PHE A 183 8.23 -15.40 -19.56
C PHE A 183 7.36 -14.41 -20.36
N GLY A 184 7.73 -13.12 -20.41
CA GLY A 184 6.98 -12.11 -21.14
C GLY A 184 5.68 -11.68 -20.45
N LEU A 185 5.52 -11.93 -19.13
CA LEU A 185 4.36 -11.44 -18.39
C LEU A 185 4.31 -9.91 -18.46
N PRO A 186 3.20 -9.29 -18.91
CA PRO A 186 3.10 -7.83 -18.99
C PRO A 186 2.98 -7.20 -17.59
N VAL A 187 4.10 -6.81 -17.00
CA VAL A 187 4.14 -6.30 -15.63
C VAL A 187 4.36 -4.79 -15.56
N THR A 188 3.95 -4.19 -14.45
CA THR A 188 4.39 -2.87 -13.97
C THR A 188 4.58 -2.94 -12.45
N ILE A 189 5.43 -2.08 -11.90
CA ILE A 189 5.68 -1.97 -10.46
C ILE A 189 5.49 -0.51 -10.05
N SER A 190 4.81 -0.26 -8.94
CA SER A 190 4.84 1.03 -8.25
C SER A 190 5.62 0.91 -6.93
N ARG A 191 6.44 1.91 -6.60
CA ARG A 191 7.09 2.06 -5.30
C ARG A 191 6.61 3.35 -4.68
N CYS A 192 5.94 3.26 -3.54
CA CYS A 192 5.35 4.43 -2.90
C CYS A 192 6.10 4.82 -1.61
N SER A 193 6.02 6.10 -1.29
CA SER A 193 6.39 6.62 0.02
C SER A 193 5.34 6.30 1.10
N ASN A 194 5.53 6.77 2.32
CA ASN A 194 4.66 6.45 3.45
C ASN A 194 3.23 6.97 3.22
N ASN A 195 2.29 6.03 3.10
CA ASN A 195 0.88 6.36 2.93
C ASN A 195 0.21 6.75 4.25
N TYR A 196 -0.74 7.68 4.18
CA TYR A 196 -1.65 8.03 5.26
C TYR A 196 -3.04 8.37 4.70
N GLY A 197 -4.08 8.27 5.53
CA GLY A 197 -5.46 8.54 5.12
C GLY A 197 -6.48 7.65 5.82
N PRO A 198 -7.75 7.68 5.36
CA PRO A 198 -8.83 6.83 5.85
C PRO A 198 -8.50 5.34 5.85
N TYR A 199 -9.06 4.58 6.80
CA TYR A 199 -8.86 3.13 6.96
C TYR A 199 -7.44 2.68 7.29
N GLN A 200 -6.49 3.58 7.64
CA GLN A 200 -5.14 3.16 8.05
C GLN A 200 -5.20 2.44 9.40
N PHE A 201 -4.66 1.22 9.43
CA PHE A 201 -4.77 0.34 10.59
C PHE A 201 -4.07 0.90 11.83
N PRO A 202 -4.67 0.80 13.05
CA PRO A 202 -4.22 1.45 14.30
C PRO A 202 -2.90 0.95 14.89
N GLU A 203 -2.03 0.33 14.10
CA GLU A 203 -0.64 -0.03 14.47
C GLU A 203 0.39 0.92 13.85
N LYS A 204 -0.01 1.72 12.86
CA LYS A 204 0.87 2.66 12.16
C LYS A 204 0.96 3.98 12.90
N LEU A 205 2.01 4.75 12.60
CA LEU A 205 2.35 5.97 13.35
C LEU A 205 1.16 6.91 13.55
N ILE A 206 0.52 7.36 12.48
CA ILE A 206 -0.55 8.38 12.53
C ILE A 206 -1.76 7.89 13.35
N PRO A 207 -2.35 6.71 13.08
CA PRO A 207 -3.47 6.24 13.90
C PRO A 207 -3.09 5.86 15.33
N VAL A 208 -1.84 5.46 15.61
CA VAL A 208 -1.36 5.26 16.99
C VAL A 208 -1.35 6.58 17.75
N ILE A 209 -0.83 7.65 17.13
CA ILE A 209 -0.83 9.00 17.74
C ILE A 209 -2.27 9.43 18.03
N PHE A 210 -3.16 9.32 17.04
CA PHE A 210 -4.57 9.66 17.19
C PHE A 210 -5.22 8.91 18.36
N SER A 211 -5.15 7.58 18.35
CA SER A 211 -5.81 6.74 19.36
C SER A 211 -5.30 7.00 20.78
N LYS A 212 -4.00 7.23 20.94
CA LYS A 212 -3.41 7.56 22.25
C LYS A 212 -3.75 8.97 22.71
N ALA A 213 -3.65 9.95 21.82
CA ALA A 213 -3.97 11.34 22.13
C ALA A 213 -5.45 11.52 22.52
N MET A 214 -6.37 10.80 21.86
CA MET A 214 -7.80 10.82 22.20
C MET A 214 -8.09 10.30 23.62
N ARG A 215 -7.24 9.41 24.15
CA ARG A 215 -7.36 8.86 25.50
C ARG A 215 -6.46 9.55 26.53
N ASP A 216 -5.79 10.66 26.13
CA ASP A 216 -4.80 11.37 26.95
C ASP A 216 -3.64 10.47 27.44
N GLU A 217 -3.31 9.42 26.63
CA GLU A 217 -2.20 8.50 26.88
C GLU A 217 -0.90 9.04 26.28
N LYS A 218 0.24 8.56 26.82
CA LYS A 218 1.56 8.90 26.27
C LYS A 218 1.71 8.38 24.83
N VAL A 219 2.19 9.26 23.94
CA VAL A 219 2.47 9.01 22.54
C VAL A 219 3.96 8.67 22.39
N PRO A 220 4.30 7.42 22.03
CA PRO A 220 5.70 7.02 21.92
C PRO A 220 6.35 7.62 20.66
N VAL A 221 7.54 8.19 20.84
CA VAL A 221 8.43 8.66 19.79
C VAL A 221 9.74 7.90 19.89
N TYR A 222 10.08 7.11 18.85
CA TYR A 222 11.30 6.33 18.81
C TYR A 222 12.53 7.23 18.70
N GLY A 223 13.57 6.96 19.51
CA GLY A 223 14.83 7.70 19.52
C GLY A 223 14.58 9.20 19.78
N THR A 224 15.10 10.05 18.92
CA THR A 224 14.91 11.51 18.95
C THR A 224 13.68 11.98 18.14
N GLY A 225 13.09 11.09 17.36
CA GLY A 225 12.00 11.43 16.44
C GLY A 225 12.43 12.19 15.18
N GLU A 226 13.74 12.28 14.91
CA GLU A 226 14.30 13.00 13.77
C GLU A 226 14.30 12.19 12.45
N ASN A 227 13.94 10.92 12.51
CA ASN A 227 13.79 10.12 11.29
C ASN A 227 12.79 10.79 10.35
N VAL A 228 13.17 10.97 9.10
CA VAL A 228 12.38 11.65 8.07
C VAL A 228 11.67 10.63 7.20
N ARG A 229 10.39 10.90 6.94
CA ARG A 229 9.58 10.13 5.98
C ARG A 229 8.94 11.07 5.00
N ASP A 230 8.83 10.65 3.76
CA ASP A 230 8.00 11.29 2.75
C ASP A 230 6.57 10.76 2.88
N TRP A 231 5.59 11.65 2.98
CA TRP A 231 4.20 11.30 3.26
C TRP A 231 3.30 11.57 2.06
N ILE A 232 2.66 10.51 1.55
CA ILE A 232 1.69 10.59 0.46
C ILE A 232 0.28 10.26 0.95
N HIS A 233 -0.70 11.11 0.59
CA HIS A 233 -2.09 10.78 0.87
C HIS A 233 -2.52 9.56 0.05
N VAL A 234 -3.24 8.63 0.67
CA VAL A 234 -3.64 7.35 0.05
C VAL A 234 -4.44 7.54 -1.24
N HIS A 235 -5.22 8.62 -1.34
CA HIS A 235 -5.93 8.96 -2.57
C HIS A 235 -4.97 9.22 -3.74
N ASP A 236 -3.96 10.06 -3.53
CA ASP A 236 -2.98 10.40 -4.57
C ASP A 236 -2.15 9.17 -4.99
N HIS A 237 -1.80 8.31 -4.03
CA HIS A 237 -1.17 7.02 -4.32
C HIS A 237 -2.07 6.16 -5.21
N ASN A 238 -3.34 6.01 -4.87
CA ASN A 238 -4.28 5.18 -5.61
C ASN A 238 -4.57 5.72 -7.03
N VAL A 239 -4.64 7.03 -7.19
CA VAL A 239 -4.69 7.67 -8.53
C VAL A 239 -3.44 7.31 -9.34
N GLY A 240 -2.26 7.37 -8.72
CA GLY A 240 -1.00 6.97 -9.35
C GLY A 240 -0.99 5.50 -9.77
N VAL A 241 -1.40 4.60 -8.90
CA VAL A 241 -1.53 3.16 -9.21
C VAL A 241 -2.47 2.94 -10.40
N ASP A 242 -3.66 3.56 -10.40
CA ASP A 242 -4.62 3.44 -11.51
C ASP A 242 -4.03 3.92 -12.85
N LEU A 243 -3.33 5.05 -12.84
CA LEU A 243 -2.64 5.56 -14.03
C LEU A 243 -1.54 4.61 -14.52
N ILE A 244 -0.74 4.02 -13.62
CA ILE A 244 0.30 3.04 -13.99
C ILE A 244 -0.34 1.77 -14.54
N VAL A 245 -1.38 1.25 -13.91
CA VAL A 245 -2.10 0.05 -14.36
C VAL A 245 -2.64 0.25 -15.77
N ARG A 246 -3.26 1.39 -16.03
CA ARG A 246 -3.94 1.66 -17.32
C ARG A 246 -2.99 2.15 -18.40
N ASN A 247 -1.99 2.96 -18.08
CA ASN A 247 -1.17 3.67 -19.07
C ASN A 247 0.33 3.44 -18.93
N GLY A 248 0.79 2.81 -17.84
CA GLY A 248 2.22 2.57 -17.60
C GLY A 248 2.84 1.66 -18.66
N LYS A 249 4.10 1.91 -18.99
CA LYS A 249 4.87 1.06 -19.90
C LYS A 249 5.14 -0.30 -19.28
N VAL A 250 4.94 -1.35 -20.04
CA VAL A 250 5.19 -2.73 -19.61
C VAL A 250 6.68 -2.92 -19.30
N GLY A 251 6.95 -3.55 -18.16
CA GLY A 251 8.31 -3.82 -17.67
C GLY A 251 8.91 -2.69 -16.82
N GLU A 252 8.20 -1.56 -16.66
CA GLU A 252 8.70 -0.37 -15.99
C GLU A 252 8.29 -0.30 -14.51
N VAL A 253 9.13 0.38 -13.75
CA VAL A 253 8.90 0.78 -12.36
C VAL A 253 8.55 2.26 -12.35
N TYR A 254 7.65 2.66 -11.45
CA TYR A 254 7.26 4.05 -11.21
C TYR A 254 7.26 4.37 -9.72
N ASN A 255 7.94 5.43 -9.34
CA ASN A 255 7.90 5.96 -7.99
C ASN A 255 6.70 6.89 -7.79
N LEU A 256 6.03 6.76 -6.64
CA LEU A 256 4.90 7.60 -6.22
C LEU A 256 5.19 8.18 -4.83
N GLY A 257 5.71 9.39 -4.76
CA GLY A 257 6.09 10.09 -3.54
C GLY A 257 5.22 11.32 -3.26
N GLY A 258 5.07 11.65 -1.99
CA GLY A 258 4.27 12.79 -1.54
C GLY A 258 4.97 14.14 -1.73
N HIS A 259 6.30 14.17 -1.89
CA HIS A 259 7.15 15.36 -1.79
C HIS A 259 6.86 16.13 -0.49
N SER A 260 6.64 15.40 0.56
CA SER A 260 6.18 15.92 1.84
C SER A 260 6.98 15.32 2.99
N GLU A 261 8.31 15.53 2.93
CA GLU A 261 9.24 15.06 3.95
C GLU A 261 8.96 15.73 5.30
N ARG A 262 8.76 14.93 6.32
CA ARG A 262 8.54 15.38 7.72
C ARG A 262 9.27 14.44 8.67
N THR A 263 9.82 15.02 9.75
CA THR A 263 10.31 14.20 10.86
C THR A 263 9.13 13.56 11.59
N ASN A 264 9.34 12.39 12.16
CA ASN A 264 8.31 11.73 12.97
C ASN A 264 7.81 12.64 14.09
N LEU A 265 8.72 13.40 14.74
CA LEU A 265 8.36 14.36 15.78
C LEU A 265 7.45 15.48 15.24
N THR A 266 7.71 15.99 14.02
CA THR A 266 6.85 17.00 13.37
C THR A 266 5.45 16.45 13.12
N VAL A 267 5.33 15.21 12.66
CA VAL A 267 4.03 14.55 12.45
C VAL A 267 3.26 14.43 13.76
N VAL A 268 3.92 13.97 14.84
CA VAL A 268 3.30 13.86 16.18
C VAL A 268 2.78 15.21 16.65
N LYS A 269 3.61 16.26 16.60
CA LYS A 269 3.22 17.61 17.02
C LYS A 269 2.08 18.17 16.20
N THR A 270 2.07 17.94 14.89
CA THR A 270 1.00 18.39 14.00
C THR A 270 -0.34 17.76 14.41
N ILE A 271 -0.37 16.45 14.66
CA ILE A 271 -1.59 15.73 15.06
C ILE A 271 -2.06 16.20 16.43
N LEU A 272 -1.16 16.28 17.42
CA LEU A 272 -1.52 16.77 18.77
C LEU A 272 -2.13 18.17 18.71
N LYS A 273 -1.52 19.07 17.92
CA LYS A 273 -2.04 20.44 17.73
C LYS A 273 -3.45 20.43 17.12
N GLN A 274 -3.71 19.61 16.09
CA GLN A 274 -5.04 19.52 15.47
C GLN A 274 -6.09 18.97 16.43
N LEU A 275 -5.71 18.04 17.32
CA LEU A 275 -6.59 17.48 18.34
C LEU A 275 -6.74 18.39 19.59
N GLY A 276 -6.04 19.53 19.64
CA GLY A 276 -6.02 20.41 20.81
C GLY A 276 -5.37 19.77 22.04
N LYS A 277 -4.45 18.82 21.84
CA LYS A 277 -3.76 18.09 22.92
C LYS A 277 -2.38 18.68 23.20
N SER A 278 -1.92 18.52 24.48
CA SER A 278 -0.60 19.00 24.92
C SER A 278 0.54 18.15 24.32
N GLU A 279 1.66 18.81 23.98
CA GLU A 279 2.93 18.13 23.66
C GLU A 279 3.51 17.35 24.86
N ASP A 280 3.03 17.57 26.08
CA ASP A 280 3.40 16.78 27.25
C ASP A 280 3.02 15.29 27.13
N LEU A 281 2.14 14.95 26.18
CA LEU A 281 1.83 13.56 25.85
C LEU A 281 2.98 12.85 25.13
N ILE A 282 3.95 13.57 24.56
CA ILE A 282 5.10 12.95 23.88
C ILE A 282 5.98 12.24 24.91
N GLU A 283 6.31 10.97 24.59
CA GLU A 283 7.23 10.16 25.36
C GLU A 283 8.29 9.58 24.45
N PHE A 284 9.56 9.97 24.65
CA PHE A 284 10.66 9.39 23.89
C PHE A 284 10.98 8.00 24.43
N VAL A 285 11.04 7.01 23.53
CA VAL A 285 11.31 5.61 23.85
C VAL A 285 12.56 5.13 23.11
N GLU A 286 13.09 3.95 23.51
CA GLU A 286 14.26 3.36 22.85
C GLU A 286 14.00 3.17 21.35
N ASP A 287 15.01 3.50 20.54
CA ASP A 287 14.88 3.38 19.09
C ASP A 287 14.92 1.92 18.63
N ARG A 288 14.27 1.63 17.51
CA ARG A 288 14.27 0.29 16.93
C ARG A 288 15.61 -0.02 16.25
N LYS A 289 15.97 -1.31 16.21
CA LYS A 289 17.16 -1.76 15.49
C LYS A 289 16.97 -1.62 13.97
N GLY A 290 17.98 -1.08 13.30
CA GLY A 290 17.92 -0.89 11.85
C GLY A 290 16.88 0.14 11.40
N HIS A 291 16.64 1.15 12.20
CA HIS A 291 15.70 2.23 11.88
C HIS A 291 16.34 3.19 10.88
N ASP A 292 15.90 3.15 9.64
CA ASP A 292 16.37 4.02 8.58
C ASP A 292 16.13 5.51 8.91
N LEU A 293 17.10 6.35 8.54
CA LEU A 293 17.09 7.77 8.90
C LEU A 293 16.16 8.57 8.02
N ARG A 294 16.21 8.37 6.68
CA ARG A 294 15.43 9.18 5.76
C ARG A 294 15.00 8.40 4.53
N TYR A 295 13.74 8.59 4.14
CA TYR A 295 13.21 8.18 2.83
C TYR A 295 12.72 9.42 2.08
N ALA A 296 13.10 9.51 0.81
CA ALA A 296 12.58 10.50 -0.12
C ALA A 296 12.71 9.98 -1.55
N ILE A 297 11.65 10.05 -2.33
CA ILE A 297 11.64 9.49 -3.69
C ILE A 297 11.32 10.54 -4.74
N ASP A 298 11.93 10.39 -5.92
CA ASP A 298 11.64 11.20 -7.11
C ASP A 298 10.50 10.56 -7.91
N SER A 299 9.41 11.27 -8.08
CA SER A 299 8.22 10.85 -8.84
C SER A 299 8.16 11.44 -10.25
N SER A 300 9.21 12.13 -10.70
CA SER A 300 9.25 12.85 -11.98
C SER A 300 8.86 12.00 -13.18
N LYS A 301 9.16 10.69 -13.13
CA LYS A 301 8.80 9.74 -14.19
C LYS A 301 7.28 9.57 -14.30
N ALA A 302 6.60 9.32 -13.18
CA ALA A 302 5.16 9.20 -13.15
C ALA A 302 4.47 10.52 -13.58
N GLU A 303 4.98 11.66 -13.13
CA GLU A 303 4.47 12.99 -13.50
C GLU A 303 4.59 13.24 -15.00
N LYS A 304 5.77 12.99 -15.58
CA LYS A 304 6.04 13.26 -17.00
C LYS A 304 5.38 12.28 -17.95
N GLU A 305 5.42 10.98 -17.63
CA GLU A 305 4.95 9.96 -18.55
C GLU A 305 3.45 9.70 -18.44
N LEU A 306 2.85 9.87 -17.23
CA LEU A 306 1.47 9.51 -16.96
C LEU A 306 0.58 10.70 -16.64
N GLY A 307 1.16 11.91 -16.48
CA GLY A 307 0.44 13.10 -16.06
C GLY A 307 -0.06 13.02 -14.62
N TRP A 308 0.57 12.17 -13.81
CA TRP A 308 0.21 12.06 -12.39
C TRP A 308 0.55 13.35 -11.63
N ASN A 309 -0.36 13.78 -10.78
CA ASN A 309 -0.19 14.94 -9.91
C ASN A 309 -0.78 14.64 -8.54
N ARG A 310 -0.13 15.14 -7.49
CA ARG A 310 -0.66 15.12 -6.13
C ARG A 310 -1.74 16.18 -5.97
N THR A 311 -2.83 15.84 -5.32
CA THR A 311 -3.93 16.76 -5.00
C THR A 311 -3.90 17.21 -3.54
N TYR A 312 -3.25 16.44 -2.67
CA TYR A 312 -3.10 16.75 -1.26
C TYR A 312 -1.71 17.29 -0.92
N ASN A 313 -1.66 18.41 -0.19
CA ASN A 313 -0.51 18.72 0.65
C ASN A 313 -0.67 18.01 2.01
N PHE A 314 0.40 17.95 2.80
CA PHE A 314 0.37 17.22 4.09
C PHE A 314 -0.62 17.82 5.08
N GLU A 315 -0.70 19.13 5.17
CA GLU A 315 -1.51 19.86 6.13
C GLU A 315 -3.02 19.60 5.91
N ASP A 316 -3.48 19.65 4.67
CA ASP A 316 -4.86 19.37 4.31
C ASP A 316 -5.17 17.87 4.42
N GLY A 317 -4.27 17.01 3.95
CA GLY A 317 -4.45 15.56 4.01
C GLY A 317 -4.46 15.01 5.43
N ILE A 318 -3.58 15.51 6.33
CA ILE A 318 -3.59 15.07 7.72
C ILE A 318 -4.84 15.55 8.45
N LYS A 319 -5.32 16.76 8.11
CA LYS A 319 -6.59 17.26 8.65
C LYS A 319 -7.76 16.36 8.27
N GLU A 320 -7.90 16.04 6.96
CA GLU A 320 -8.94 15.13 6.49
C GLU A 320 -8.84 13.76 7.16
N THR A 321 -7.62 13.23 7.31
CA THR A 321 -7.39 11.95 7.98
C THR A 321 -7.86 11.97 9.44
N ILE A 322 -7.55 13.05 10.18
CA ILE A 322 -7.97 13.19 11.59
C ILE A 322 -9.49 13.37 11.68
N ASP A 323 -10.08 14.20 10.79
CA ASP A 323 -11.54 14.39 10.74
C ASP A 323 -12.24 13.05 10.46
N TRP A 324 -11.71 12.25 9.54
CA TRP A 324 -12.23 10.90 9.26
C TRP A 324 -12.21 9.99 10.50
N TYR A 325 -11.11 9.95 11.25
CA TYR A 325 -11.04 9.15 12.48
C TYR A 325 -12.00 9.64 13.57
N LEU A 326 -12.22 10.97 13.67
CA LEU A 326 -13.19 11.54 14.60
C LEU A 326 -14.63 11.15 14.25
N GLU A 327 -14.95 11.03 12.96
CA GLU A 327 -16.25 10.63 12.46
C GLU A 327 -16.48 9.10 12.52
N HIS A 328 -15.40 8.30 12.57
CA HIS A 328 -15.43 6.84 12.52
C HIS A 328 -14.82 6.18 13.77
N GLN A 329 -15.13 6.70 14.94
CA GLN A 329 -14.60 6.16 16.21
C GLN A 329 -15.02 4.72 16.45
N ASP A 330 -16.25 4.33 16.06
CA ASP A 330 -16.73 2.95 16.14
C ASP A 330 -15.83 1.99 15.35
N TRP A 331 -15.37 2.39 14.15
CA TRP A 331 -14.43 1.61 13.36
C TRP A 331 -13.09 1.42 14.07
N VAL A 332 -12.60 2.46 14.75
CA VAL A 332 -11.36 2.38 15.55
C VAL A 332 -11.55 1.44 16.74
N GLU A 333 -12.67 1.54 17.44
CA GLU A 333 -13.01 0.71 18.60
C GLU A 333 -13.17 -0.77 18.22
N ASP A 334 -13.84 -1.08 17.11
CA ASP A 334 -13.99 -2.43 16.55
C ASP A 334 -12.62 -3.10 16.30
N ILE A 335 -11.64 -2.32 15.79
CA ILE A 335 -10.30 -2.86 15.57
C ILE A 335 -9.57 -3.07 16.89
N LEU A 336 -9.64 -2.12 17.81
CA LEU A 336 -8.95 -2.21 19.10
C LEU A 336 -9.52 -3.32 19.99
N SER A 337 -10.83 -3.57 19.92
CA SER A 337 -11.48 -4.71 20.61
C SER A 337 -11.25 -6.06 19.91
N GLY A 338 -10.95 -6.03 18.59
CA GLY A 338 -10.83 -7.23 17.75
C GLY A 338 -12.15 -7.69 17.12
N GLU A 339 -13.25 -6.99 17.34
CA GLU A 339 -14.59 -7.35 16.81
C GLU A 339 -14.64 -7.34 15.28
N TYR A 340 -13.82 -6.51 14.62
CA TYR A 340 -13.73 -6.47 13.15
C TYR A 340 -13.46 -7.85 12.51
N LYS A 341 -12.83 -8.79 13.24
CA LYS A 341 -12.54 -10.15 12.73
C LYS A 341 -13.79 -10.99 12.54
N GLU A 342 -14.86 -10.67 13.23
CA GLU A 342 -16.17 -11.35 13.16
C GLU A 342 -17.10 -10.70 12.11
N ALA A 343 -16.67 -9.64 11.44
CA ALA A 343 -17.49 -8.90 10.48
C ALA A 343 -17.87 -9.73 9.24
N TYR A 344 -16.98 -10.64 8.82
CA TYR A 344 -17.25 -11.55 7.70
C TYR A 344 -17.72 -12.92 8.21
N LYS A 345 -18.94 -13.28 7.89
CA LYS A 345 -19.56 -14.53 8.35
C LYS A 345 -19.62 -15.65 7.28
N GLY A 346 -19.02 -15.40 6.09
CA GLY A 346 -18.87 -16.37 5.01
C GLY A 346 -20.14 -16.64 4.23
#